data_892cb4f1fe11a6996e667e7c836b670b
#
_entry.id   892cb4f1fe11a6996e667e7c836b670b
#
_cell.length_a   1.000
_cell.length_b   1.000
_cell.length_c   1.000
_cell.angle_alpha   90.00
_cell.angle_beta   90.00
_cell.angle_gamma   90.00
#
_symmetry.space_group_name_H-M   'P 1'
#
loop_
_entity.id
_entity.type
_entity.pdbx_description
1 polymer ?
#
loop_
_entity_poly.entity_id
_entity_poly.type
_entity_poly.pdbx_seq_one_letter_code
_entity_poly.pdbx_strand_id
1 'polypeptide(L)'
;MNAPDALLCAPRQHLPPGEEFLFLPPWVQPYAYRIVDRLFAHRVIRRGPAPRPLPYGPEIDPRYTADGREYDVGAFMDRNAIVGALVIHRGHVVLERYGLGLGEHDRWSTMSTVKSMTAMLVGAAVQDGAIKSIDEPLTKYLPALAGSAYDGVSLRHVLTMSSGTHWVEDYTDRTSHVNRYSKSLADRVPGGVLKLMASLERAHPPGATVRYNSGDTYLLGAALTKAVGMPLADYMSEKVWQPGGMECDGFYTLESEGGQEIGGSRAGMVLRDFGRFGLFVLNDGVTGGRRVLPEGWVEAAATPAFKVPASPVIDITHHGYSWWLGDGVMSALGHSGQRIDIYRKEDLVVVTLGAFPEPAYAPPGDHNRRNEVVAFTRAVRAALA
;
A
#
# COMPACT_ATOMS: atom_id res chain seq x y z
N MET A 1 15.88 -30.39 3.64
CA MET A 1 15.54 -29.22 2.81
C MET A 1 14.06 -28.92 3.05
N ASN A 2 13.75 -27.80 3.68
CA ASN A 2 12.38 -27.42 3.99
C ASN A 2 11.66 -27.01 2.70
N ALA A 3 10.38 -27.34 2.58
CA ALA A 3 9.55 -27.03 1.41
C ALA A 3 9.67 -25.57 0.87
N PRO A 4 9.94 -24.53 1.68
CA PRO A 4 10.20 -23.16 1.20
C PRO A 4 11.37 -23.06 0.22
N ASP A 5 12.45 -23.79 0.44
CA ASP A 5 13.65 -23.69 -0.42
C ASP A 5 13.46 -24.31 -1.81
N ALA A 6 12.63 -25.34 -1.92
CA ALA A 6 12.33 -25.95 -3.20
C ALA A 6 11.52 -25.04 -4.14
N LEU A 7 10.61 -24.23 -3.58
CA LEU A 7 9.83 -23.22 -4.35
C LEU A 7 10.72 -22.04 -4.77
N LEU A 8 11.77 -21.74 -3.98
CA LEU A 8 12.73 -20.69 -4.29
C LEU A 8 13.58 -20.99 -5.54
N CYS A 9 13.72 -22.27 -5.88
CA CYS A 9 14.54 -22.74 -7.01
C CYS A 9 13.70 -23.15 -8.24
N ALA A 10 12.38 -22.94 -8.24
CA ALA A 10 11.55 -23.26 -9.40
C ALA A 10 12.00 -22.48 -10.65
N PRO A 11 12.20 -23.14 -11.78
CA PRO A 11 12.54 -22.47 -13.02
C PRO A 11 11.50 -21.38 -13.35
N ARG A 12 11.92 -20.26 -13.94
CA ARG A 12 11.02 -19.14 -14.31
C ARG A 12 9.81 -19.57 -15.12
N GLN A 13 9.92 -20.63 -15.90
CA GLN A 13 8.82 -21.18 -16.70
C GLN A 13 7.64 -21.73 -15.90
N HIS A 14 7.79 -21.93 -14.58
CA HIS A 14 6.73 -22.35 -13.67
C HIS A 14 6.13 -21.19 -12.87
N LEU A 15 6.62 -19.95 -13.08
CA LEU A 15 6.05 -18.76 -12.47
C LEU A 15 4.89 -18.25 -13.30
N PRO A 16 3.82 -17.71 -12.67
CA PRO A 16 2.76 -17.05 -13.44
C PRO A 16 3.34 -15.87 -14.22
N PRO A 17 2.90 -15.64 -15.47
CA PRO A 17 3.34 -14.49 -16.25
C PRO A 17 3.00 -13.17 -15.53
N GLY A 18 3.93 -12.23 -15.48
CA GLY A 18 3.71 -10.92 -14.84
C GLY A 18 2.56 -10.13 -15.46
N GLU A 19 2.30 -10.29 -16.76
CA GLU A 19 1.17 -9.66 -17.46
C GLU A 19 -0.20 -10.16 -16.98
N GLU A 20 -0.27 -11.39 -16.45
CA GLU A 20 -1.49 -11.98 -15.88
C GLU A 20 -1.68 -11.65 -14.39
N PHE A 21 -0.78 -10.89 -13.78
CA PHE A 21 -0.76 -10.67 -12.33
C PHE A 21 -2.08 -10.13 -11.76
N LEU A 22 -2.77 -9.25 -12.49
CA LEU A 22 -4.07 -8.70 -12.09
C LEU A 22 -5.25 -9.63 -12.41
N PHE A 23 -5.03 -10.71 -13.17
CA PHE A 23 -6.03 -11.67 -13.60
C PHE A 23 -5.81 -13.07 -13.02
N LEU A 24 -4.92 -13.19 -12.03
CA LEU A 24 -4.59 -14.48 -11.42
C LEU A 24 -5.83 -15.14 -10.81
N PRO A 25 -6.04 -16.42 -11.07
CA PRO A 25 -7.10 -17.17 -10.40
C PRO A 25 -6.92 -17.14 -8.87
N PRO A 26 -8.02 -17.15 -8.09
CA PRO A 26 -7.93 -17.05 -6.63
C PRO A 26 -6.98 -18.06 -5.96
N TRP A 27 -6.90 -19.28 -6.47
CA TRP A 27 -6.00 -20.32 -5.92
C TRP A 27 -4.52 -20.10 -6.22
N VAL A 28 -4.18 -19.22 -7.20
CA VAL A 28 -2.78 -18.85 -7.52
C VAL A 28 -2.34 -17.62 -6.72
N GLN A 29 -3.27 -16.73 -6.38
CA GLN A 29 -2.98 -15.46 -5.71
C GLN A 29 -2.13 -15.62 -4.44
N PRO A 30 -2.43 -16.53 -3.48
CA PRO A 30 -1.64 -16.66 -2.26
C PRO A 30 -0.18 -17.03 -2.53
N TYR A 31 0.09 -17.76 -3.61
CA TYR A 31 1.44 -18.07 -4.04
C TYR A 31 2.10 -16.89 -4.73
N ALA A 32 1.44 -16.28 -5.73
CA ALA A 32 2.01 -15.23 -6.55
C ALA A 32 2.30 -13.95 -5.74
N TYR A 33 1.47 -13.63 -4.75
CA TYR A 33 1.65 -12.43 -3.92
C TYR A 33 2.83 -12.51 -2.96
N ARG A 34 3.35 -13.73 -2.69
CA ARG A 34 4.59 -13.95 -1.92
C ARG A 34 5.86 -13.85 -2.75
N ILE A 35 5.76 -13.95 -4.07
CA ILE A 35 6.92 -14.03 -4.97
C ILE A 35 6.98 -12.88 -6.00
N VAL A 36 6.36 -11.76 -5.67
CA VAL A 36 6.28 -10.58 -6.58
C VAL A 36 7.66 -10.10 -7.02
N ASP A 37 8.65 -10.17 -6.15
CA ASP A 37 10.05 -9.87 -6.44
C ASP A 37 10.72 -10.84 -7.44
N ARG A 38 10.07 -11.94 -7.81
CA ARG A 38 10.52 -12.86 -8.86
C ARG A 38 9.78 -12.65 -10.17
N LEU A 39 8.54 -12.12 -10.08
CA LEU A 39 7.71 -11.84 -11.24
C LEU A 39 8.13 -10.55 -11.93
N PHE A 40 8.56 -9.55 -11.16
CA PHE A 40 8.92 -8.23 -11.61
C PHE A 40 10.38 -7.88 -11.25
N ALA A 41 10.98 -6.95 -12.00
CA ALA A 41 12.21 -6.31 -11.56
C ALA A 41 11.98 -5.63 -10.21
N HIS A 42 12.96 -5.66 -9.32
CA HIS A 42 12.80 -5.11 -7.97
C HIS A 42 14.11 -4.50 -7.44
N ARG A 43 13.98 -3.66 -6.42
CA ARG A 43 15.09 -3.13 -5.61
C ARG A 43 14.78 -3.34 -4.14
N VAL A 44 15.77 -3.85 -3.42
CA VAL A 44 15.64 -4.21 -2.00
C VAL A 44 15.64 -2.96 -1.14
N ILE A 45 14.70 -2.90 -0.18
CA ILE A 45 14.71 -1.95 0.93
C ILE A 45 15.46 -2.62 2.07
N ARG A 46 16.67 -2.14 2.38
CA ARG A 46 17.54 -2.76 3.39
C ARG A 46 17.06 -2.46 4.80
N ARG A 47 16.93 -3.50 5.63
CA ARG A 47 16.71 -3.36 7.06
C ARG A 47 17.98 -2.91 7.78
N GLY A 48 17.82 -2.45 9.03
CA GLY A 48 18.94 -2.19 9.93
C GLY A 48 19.59 -3.48 10.46
N PRO A 49 20.70 -3.34 11.21
CA PRO A 49 21.48 -4.47 11.73
C PRO A 49 20.69 -5.31 12.76
N ALA A 50 19.75 -4.71 13.47
CA ALA A 50 18.95 -5.39 14.48
C ALA A 50 17.48 -4.94 14.40
N PRO A 51 16.53 -5.88 14.33
CA PRO A 51 15.11 -5.55 14.40
C PRO A 51 14.75 -5.02 15.78
N ARG A 52 13.79 -4.08 15.82
CA ARG A 52 13.22 -3.63 17.08
C ARG A 52 12.22 -4.68 17.56
N PRO A 53 12.32 -5.13 18.83
CA PRO A 53 11.34 -6.03 19.39
C PRO A 53 9.92 -5.46 19.25
N LEU A 54 8.98 -6.33 18.90
CA LEU A 54 7.57 -6.06 18.90
C LEU A 54 6.95 -6.98 19.97
N PRO A 55 6.79 -6.47 21.22
CA PRO A 55 6.43 -7.30 22.37
C PRO A 55 4.98 -7.79 22.24
N TYR A 56 4.72 -8.97 22.79
CA TYR A 56 3.37 -9.49 22.93
C TYR A 56 2.70 -8.94 24.19
N GLY A 57 1.43 -8.62 24.06
CA GLY A 57 0.51 -8.33 25.16
C GLY A 57 -0.45 -9.48 25.41
N PRO A 58 -1.46 -9.28 26.27
CA PRO A 58 -2.56 -10.24 26.43
C PRO A 58 -3.27 -10.48 25.11
N GLU A 59 -3.40 -11.74 24.73
CA GLU A 59 -4.06 -12.13 23.50
C GLU A 59 -5.57 -11.85 23.59
N ILE A 60 -6.15 -11.35 22.49
CA ILE A 60 -7.60 -11.14 22.35
C ILE A 60 -8.21 -12.21 21.46
N ASP A 61 -9.49 -12.54 21.68
CA ASP A 61 -10.29 -13.44 20.84
C ASP A 61 -11.54 -12.71 20.33
N PRO A 62 -11.38 -11.80 19.35
CA PRO A 62 -12.50 -11.03 18.82
C PRO A 62 -13.49 -11.94 18.08
N ARG A 63 -14.78 -11.75 18.35
CA ARG A 63 -15.89 -12.43 17.72
C ARG A 63 -16.74 -11.41 16.96
N TYR A 64 -17.02 -11.66 15.68
CA TYR A 64 -17.86 -10.78 14.87
C TYR A 64 -19.06 -11.52 14.30
N THR A 65 -20.10 -10.78 13.99
CA THR A 65 -21.32 -11.33 13.37
C THR A 65 -21.41 -10.94 11.90
N ALA A 66 -21.62 -11.91 11.04
CA ALA A 66 -21.99 -11.76 9.65
C ALA A 66 -23.05 -12.81 9.28
N ASP A 67 -23.97 -12.49 8.37
CA ASP A 67 -25.03 -13.40 7.91
C ASP A 67 -25.84 -14.03 9.05
N GLY A 68 -26.02 -13.28 10.18
CA GLY A 68 -26.72 -13.75 11.37
C GLY A 68 -25.99 -14.82 12.18
N ARG A 69 -24.69 -15.03 11.96
CA ARG A 69 -23.86 -16.00 12.68
C ARG A 69 -22.63 -15.31 13.27
N GLU A 70 -22.16 -15.84 14.40
CA GLU A 70 -20.93 -15.42 15.03
C GLU A 70 -19.74 -16.23 14.48
N TYR A 71 -18.61 -15.54 14.26
CA TYR A 71 -17.38 -16.12 13.76
C TYR A 71 -16.19 -15.69 14.62
N ASP A 72 -15.28 -16.61 14.86
CA ASP A 72 -13.97 -16.37 15.46
C ASP A 72 -12.92 -15.95 14.43
N VAL A 73 -11.68 -15.73 14.90
CA VAL A 73 -10.55 -15.30 14.06
C VAL A 73 -10.23 -16.34 12.97
N GLY A 74 -10.26 -17.64 13.29
CA GLY A 74 -10.01 -18.70 12.33
C GLY A 74 -11.03 -18.70 11.20
N ALA A 75 -12.31 -18.69 11.56
CA ALA A 75 -13.41 -18.61 10.61
C ALA A 75 -13.39 -17.31 9.79
N PHE A 76 -13.00 -16.18 10.39
CA PHE A 76 -12.78 -14.92 9.68
C PHE A 76 -11.73 -15.07 8.57
N MET A 77 -10.58 -15.67 8.89
CA MET A 77 -9.48 -15.85 7.95
C MET A 77 -9.90 -16.78 6.80
N ASP A 78 -10.51 -17.92 7.11
CA ASP A 78 -10.90 -18.91 6.11
C ASP A 78 -11.98 -18.36 5.17
N ARG A 79 -13.04 -17.74 5.71
CA ARG A 79 -14.15 -17.17 4.93
C ARG A 79 -13.69 -16.06 3.98
N ASN A 80 -12.73 -15.26 4.41
CA ASN A 80 -12.34 -14.05 3.71
C ASN A 80 -11.00 -14.18 2.97
N ALA A 81 -10.45 -15.40 2.83
CA ALA A 81 -9.14 -15.62 2.23
C ALA A 81 -8.06 -14.68 2.81
N ILE A 82 -8.07 -14.50 4.14
CA ILE A 82 -7.06 -13.73 4.87
C ILE A 82 -5.85 -14.62 5.09
N VAL A 83 -4.68 -14.11 4.70
CA VAL A 83 -3.41 -14.81 4.82
C VAL A 83 -2.59 -14.34 6.02
N GLY A 84 -2.89 -13.15 6.55
CA GLY A 84 -2.24 -12.60 7.73
C GLY A 84 -3.16 -11.62 8.44
N ALA A 85 -3.23 -11.73 9.76
CA ALA A 85 -3.92 -10.78 10.62
C ALA A 85 -2.99 -10.41 11.79
N LEU A 86 -2.78 -9.10 12.01
CA LEU A 86 -1.95 -8.58 13.08
C LEU A 86 -2.66 -7.41 13.75
N VAL A 87 -2.76 -7.45 15.07
CA VAL A 87 -3.30 -6.36 15.89
C VAL A 87 -2.25 -5.92 16.87
N ILE A 88 -1.94 -4.62 16.85
CA ILE A 88 -1.00 -3.99 17.80
C ILE A 88 -1.79 -2.92 18.57
N HIS A 89 -1.87 -3.07 19.86
CA HIS A 89 -2.53 -2.13 20.76
C HIS A 89 -1.55 -1.64 21.83
N ARG A 90 -1.40 -0.31 21.94
CA ARG A 90 -0.46 0.34 22.86
C ARG A 90 0.97 -0.23 22.74
N GLY A 91 1.40 -0.44 21.50
CA GLY A 91 2.73 -0.97 21.20
C GLY A 91 2.94 -2.47 21.42
N HIS A 92 1.92 -3.23 21.77
CA HIS A 92 1.99 -4.68 22.01
C HIS A 92 1.17 -5.45 20.98
N VAL A 93 1.70 -6.55 20.49
CA VAL A 93 0.96 -7.51 19.65
C VAL A 93 -0.05 -8.25 20.53
N VAL A 94 -1.33 -8.09 20.24
CA VAL A 94 -2.43 -8.74 20.95
C VAL A 94 -3.16 -9.76 20.09
N LEU A 95 -2.89 -9.80 18.80
CA LEU A 95 -3.30 -10.85 17.87
C LEU A 95 -2.29 -10.96 16.74
N GLU A 96 -1.88 -12.16 16.42
CA GLU A 96 -1.04 -12.46 15.23
C GLU A 96 -1.40 -13.84 14.70
N ARG A 97 -1.84 -13.89 13.43
CA ARG A 97 -2.25 -15.12 12.77
C ARG A 97 -1.74 -15.17 11.33
N TYR A 98 -1.40 -16.36 10.90
CA TYR A 98 -0.95 -16.67 9.54
C TYR A 98 -1.84 -17.76 8.94
N GLY A 99 -2.20 -17.61 7.66
CA GLY A 99 -3.07 -18.53 6.93
C GLY A 99 -2.62 -18.73 5.49
N LEU A 100 -3.23 -19.67 4.77
CA LEU A 100 -2.97 -19.98 3.37
C LEU A 100 -1.48 -20.17 3.04
N GLY A 101 -0.71 -20.68 4.02
CA GLY A 101 0.70 -21.00 3.87
C GLY A 101 1.65 -19.78 3.92
N LEU A 102 1.20 -18.61 4.35
CA LEU A 102 2.08 -17.48 4.66
C LEU A 102 2.93 -17.82 5.90
N GLY A 103 4.24 -17.68 5.81
CA GLY A 103 5.16 -17.80 6.94
C GLY A 103 5.56 -16.43 7.51
N GLU A 104 6.11 -16.43 8.73
CA GLU A 104 6.52 -15.21 9.45
C GLU A 104 7.52 -14.35 8.66
N HIS A 105 8.39 -14.98 7.87
CA HIS A 105 9.42 -14.32 7.09
C HIS A 105 9.07 -14.19 5.60
N ASP A 106 7.89 -14.62 5.19
CA ASP A 106 7.43 -14.45 3.82
C ASP A 106 7.03 -13.00 3.57
N ARG A 107 7.59 -12.41 2.54
CA ARG A 107 7.17 -11.09 2.09
C ARG A 107 5.88 -11.20 1.32
N TRP A 108 4.94 -10.37 1.66
CA TRP A 108 3.65 -10.28 1.00
C TRP A 108 3.53 -8.98 0.20
N SER A 109 2.86 -9.04 -0.94
CA SER A 109 2.64 -7.85 -1.77
C SER A 109 1.79 -6.82 -1.04
N THR A 110 2.29 -5.58 -0.99
CA THR A 110 1.56 -4.45 -0.42
C THR A 110 0.35 -4.07 -1.24
N MET A 111 0.35 -4.41 -2.53
CA MET A 111 -0.57 -3.79 -3.48
C MET A 111 -0.58 -2.27 -3.30
N SER A 112 -1.74 -1.65 -3.32
CA SER A 112 -1.85 -0.20 -3.23
C SER A 112 -1.58 0.40 -1.84
N THR A 113 -1.39 -0.40 -0.77
CA THR A 113 -1.01 0.16 0.54
C THR A 113 0.31 0.93 0.47
N VAL A 114 1.19 0.60 -0.50
CA VAL A 114 2.44 1.34 -0.76
C VAL A 114 2.21 2.81 -1.13
N LYS A 115 1.04 3.18 -1.66
CA LYS A 115 0.71 4.59 -1.95
C LYS A 115 0.77 5.45 -0.70
N SER A 116 0.21 4.94 0.39
CA SER A 116 0.26 5.59 1.70
C SER A 116 1.70 5.66 2.24
N MET A 117 2.51 4.62 1.98
CA MET A 117 3.94 4.64 2.32
C MET A 117 4.69 5.71 1.54
N THR A 118 4.43 5.85 0.25
CA THR A 118 5.02 6.89 -0.60
C THR A 118 4.61 8.30 -0.15
N ALA A 119 3.36 8.48 0.28
CA ALA A 119 2.90 9.75 0.85
C ALA A 119 3.63 10.12 2.14
N MET A 120 3.97 9.15 2.99
CA MET A 120 4.79 9.40 4.18
C MET A 120 6.23 9.76 3.79
N LEU A 121 6.81 9.15 2.76
CA LEU A 121 8.14 9.54 2.27
C LEU A 121 8.17 10.95 1.68
N VAL A 122 7.08 11.45 1.10
CA VAL A 122 6.99 12.87 0.71
C VAL A 122 7.12 13.76 1.95
N GLY A 123 6.45 13.40 3.05
CA GLY A 123 6.63 14.07 4.34
C GLY A 123 8.08 14.07 4.82
N ALA A 124 8.76 12.92 4.71
CA ALA A 124 10.18 12.83 5.05
C ALA A 124 11.04 13.78 4.18
N ALA A 125 10.76 13.88 2.88
CA ALA A 125 11.48 14.78 1.97
C ALA A 125 11.19 16.26 2.26
N VAL A 126 10.00 16.59 2.76
CA VAL A 126 9.69 17.93 3.28
C VAL A 126 10.47 18.21 4.57
N GLN A 127 10.54 17.24 5.48
CA GLN A 127 11.33 17.34 6.72
C GLN A 127 12.83 17.54 6.44
N ASP A 128 13.36 16.87 5.42
CA ASP A 128 14.76 17.00 5.00
C ASP A 128 15.03 18.29 4.18
N GLY A 129 14.01 19.03 3.79
CA GLY A 129 14.10 20.22 2.95
C GLY A 129 14.37 19.93 1.47
N ALA A 130 14.32 18.67 1.04
CA ALA A 130 14.44 18.27 -0.38
C ALA A 130 13.22 18.70 -1.19
N ILE A 131 12.04 18.73 -0.56
CA ILE A 131 10.81 19.32 -1.08
C ILE A 131 10.47 20.52 -0.18
N LYS A 132 10.36 21.70 -0.77
CA LYS A 132 10.07 22.93 0.00
C LYS A 132 8.58 23.08 0.30
N SER A 133 7.72 22.65 -0.62
CA SER A 133 6.27 22.69 -0.50
C SER A 133 5.64 21.61 -1.35
N ILE A 134 4.57 20.98 -0.88
CA ILE A 134 3.76 20.08 -1.71
C ILE A 134 2.95 20.81 -2.79
N ASP A 135 2.91 22.14 -2.74
CA ASP A 135 2.30 22.97 -3.80
C ASP A 135 3.25 23.23 -4.97
N GLU A 136 4.51 22.76 -4.90
CA GLU A 136 5.42 22.80 -6.03
C GLU A 136 4.90 21.97 -7.19
N PRO A 137 5.09 22.47 -8.45
CA PRO A 137 4.61 21.75 -9.62
C PRO A 137 5.36 20.44 -9.83
N LEU A 138 4.64 19.38 -10.20
CA LEU A 138 5.21 18.06 -10.49
C LEU A 138 6.28 18.13 -11.59
N THR A 139 6.07 19.01 -12.59
CA THR A 139 7.00 19.25 -13.71
C THR A 139 8.35 19.81 -13.27
N LYS A 140 8.47 20.41 -12.09
CA LYS A 140 9.75 20.80 -11.50
C LYS A 140 10.69 19.60 -11.33
N TYR A 141 10.14 18.48 -10.92
CA TYR A 141 10.88 17.24 -10.66
C TYR A 141 10.90 16.32 -11.89
N LEU A 142 9.84 16.36 -12.69
CA LEU A 142 9.65 15.54 -13.87
C LEU A 142 9.42 16.42 -15.13
N PRO A 143 10.47 17.08 -15.67
CA PRO A 143 10.32 17.99 -16.80
C PRO A 143 9.75 17.33 -18.07
N ALA A 144 9.90 16.00 -18.20
CA ALA A 144 9.33 15.24 -19.32
C ALA A 144 7.79 15.27 -19.37
N LEU A 145 7.12 15.75 -18.31
CA LEU A 145 5.67 15.94 -18.27
C LEU A 145 5.24 17.34 -18.74
N ALA A 146 6.16 18.24 -19.06
CA ALA A 146 5.83 19.56 -19.59
C ALA A 146 5.10 19.42 -20.93
N GLY A 147 4.06 20.21 -21.14
CA GLY A 147 3.19 20.13 -22.32
C GLY A 147 2.14 19.01 -22.29
N SER A 148 2.08 18.24 -21.20
CA SER A 148 1.09 17.18 -21.02
C SER A 148 -0.10 17.62 -20.12
N ALA A 149 -1.01 16.70 -19.85
CA ALA A 149 -2.09 16.90 -18.89
C ALA A 149 -1.59 17.14 -17.45
N TYR A 150 -0.29 17.01 -17.18
CA TYR A 150 0.31 17.31 -15.88
C TYR A 150 0.82 18.75 -15.72
N ASP A 151 0.69 19.60 -16.75
CA ASP A 151 0.96 21.03 -16.58
C ASP A 151 0.02 21.64 -15.53
N GLY A 152 0.60 22.36 -14.56
CA GLY A 152 -0.13 22.95 -13.44
C GLY A 152 -0.55 21.95 -12.35
N VAL A 153 -0.18 20.69 -12.46
CA VAL A 153 -0.39 19.68 -11.40
C VAL A 153 0.73 19.83 -10.36
N SER A 154 0.36 20.01 -9.08
CA SER A 154 1.29 20.04 -7.96
C SER A 154 1.44 18.67 -7.30
N LEU A 155 2.45 18.51 -6.42
CA LEU A 155 2.60 17.32 -5.58
C LEU A 155 1.36 17.11 -4.69
N ARG A 156 0.71 18.17 -4.20
CA ARG A 156 -0.56 18.11 -3.45
C ARG A 156 -1.65 17.45 -4.27
N HIS A 157 -1.83 17.84 -5.54
CA HIS A 157 -2.84 17.25 -6.40
C HIS A 157 -2.64 15.75 -6.59
N VAL A 158 -1.38 15.31 -6.69
CA VAL A 158 -1.04 13.87 -6.80
C VAL A 158 -1.26 13.15 -5.48
N LEU A 159 -0.84 13.73 -4.35
CA LEU A 159 -1.08 13.18 -3.00
C LEU A 159 -2.57 12.96 -2.72
N THR A 160 -3.42 13.87 -3.21
CA THR A 160 -4.88 13.82 -3.00
C THR A 160 -5.65 13.12 -4.10
N MET A 161 -4.95 12.47 -5.07
CA MET A 161 -5.59 11.81 -6.23
C MET A 161 -6.48 12.77 -7.05
N SER A 162 -6.04 14.01 -7.23
CA SER A 162 -6.80 15.06 -7.91
C SER A 162 -6.02 15.74 -9.04
N SER A 163 -5.17 14.99 -9.73
CA SER A 163 -4.38 15.49 -10.88
C SER A 163 -5.26 16.03 -12.02
N GLY A 164 -6.50 15.56 -12.14
CA GLY A 164 -7.43 15.95 -13.19
C GLY A 164 -7.17 15.24 -14.52
N THR A 165 -6.29 14.24 -14.57
CA THR A 165 -6.04 13.45 -15.77
C THR A 165 -7.13 12.43 -16.03
N HIS A 166 -7.37 12.08 -17.30
CA HIS A 166 -8.26 11.00 -17.67
C HIS A 166 -7.57 9.65 -17.40
N TRP A 167 -8.02 8.97 -16.34
CA TRP A 167 -7.51 7.66 -15.96
C TRP A 167 -8.64 6.66 -15.74
N VAL A 168 -8.47 5.44 -16.25
CA VAL A 168 -9.39 4.32 -16.07
C VAL A 168 -8.70 3.25 -15.23
N GLU A 169 -9.18 3.06 -13.99
CA GLU A 169 -8.67 2.06 -13.04
C GLU A 169 -9.59 0.82 -13.04
N ASP A 170 -9.97 0.33 -14.22
CA ASP A 170 -10.76 -0.89 -14.35
C ASP A 170 -9.83 -2.11 -14.47
N TYR A 171 -9.80 -2.92 -13.42
CA TYR A 171 -8.95 -4.13 -13.37
C TYR A 171 -9.48 -5.28 -14.24
N THR A 172 -10.72 -5.23 -14.70
CA THR A 172 -11.35 -6.27 -15.52
C THR A 172 -11.17 -6.02 -17.02
N ASP A 173 -10.99 -4.76 -17.42
CA ASP A 173 -10.73 -4.37 -18.81
C ASP A 173 -9.23 -4.34 -19.10
N ARG A 174 -8.74 -5.30 -19.90
CA ARG A 174 -7.34 -5.40 -20.31
C ARG A 174 -6.81 -4.18 -21.07
N THR A 175 -7.69 -3.35 -21.62
CA THR A 175 -7.34 -2.13 -22.38
C THR A 175 -7.28 -0.88 -21.49
N SER A 176 -7.75 -0.97 -20.24
CA SER A 176 -7.77 0.12 -19.28
C SER A 176 -6.36 0.67 -19.02
N HIS A 177 -6.27 1.90 -18.54
CA HIS A 177 -4.98 2.52 -18.21
C HIS A 177 -4.20 1.74 -17.16
N VAL A 178 -4.87 1.23 -16.11
CA VAL A 178 -4.21 0.44 -15.07
C VAL A 178 -3.67 -0.89 -15.61
N ASN A 179 -4.33 -1.52 -16.56
CA ASN A 179 -3.84 -2.75 -17.18
C ASN A 179 -2.70 -2.49 -18.17
N ARG A 180 -2.74 -1.39 -18.92
CA ARG A 180 -1.61 -0.93 -19.75
C ARG A 180 -0.38 -0.58 -18.89
N TYR A 181 -0.59 0.10 -17.76
CA TYR A 181 0.44 0.35 -16.76
C TYR A 181 1.03 -0.97 -16.23
N SER A 182 0.18 -1.92 -15.79
CA SER A 182 0.62 -3.22 -15.29
C SER A 182 1.40 -4.02 -16.34
N LYS A 183 0.95 -4.00 -17.60
CA LYS A 183 1.64 -4.67 -18.71
C LYS A 183 3.02 -4.06 -18.96
N SER A 184 3.15 -2.73 -18.92
CA SER A 184 4.46 -2.04 -19.08
C SER A 184 5.47 -2.51 -18.02
N LEU A 185 5.03 -2.79 -16.79
CA LEU A 185 5.88 -3.33 -15.72
C LEU A 185 6.27 -4.79 -15.99
N ALA A 186 5.33 -5.59 -16.47
CA ALA A 186 5.59 -6.99 -16.81
C ALA A 186 6.57 -7.11 -17.99
N ASP A 187 6.40 -6.26 -18.98
CA ASP A 187 7.27 -6.17 -20.17
C ASP A 187 8.63 -5.49 -19.86
N ARG A 188 8.78 -4.91 -18.65
CA ARG A 188 10.00 -4.21 -18.19
C ARG A 188 10.44 -3.09 -19.13
N VAL A 189 9.48 -2.28 -19.61
CA VAL A 189 9.72 -1.21 -20.58
C VAL A 189 10.37 0.01 -19.90
N PRO A 190 11.63 0.36 -20.17
CA PRO A 190 12.27 1.54 -19.59
C PRO A 190 11.52 2.84 -19.95
N GLY A 191 11.14 3.64 -18.93
CA GLY A 191 10.36 4.86 -19.11
C GLY A 191 8.93 4.65 -19.61
N GLY A 192 8.47 3.41 -19.70
CA GLY A 192 7.17 3.06 -20.28
C GLY A 192 6.00 3.64 -19.47
N VAL A 193 6.09 3.63 -18.16
CA VAL A 193 5.07 4.21 -17.30
C VAL A 193 5.04 5.74 -17.44
N LEU A 194 6.20 6.40 -17.39
CA LEU A 194 6.28 7.85 -17.57
C LEU A 194 5.70 8.29 -18.92
N LYS A 195 6.02 7.54 -19.99
CA LYS A 195 5.47 7.78 -21.33
C LYS A 195 3.96 7.60 -21.38
N LEU A 196 3.42 6.57 -20.73
CA LEU A 196 1.97 6.36 -20.61
C LEU A 196 1.33 7.55 -19.90
N MET A 197 1.89 7.99 -18.76
CA MET A 197 1.32 9.11 -18.00
C MET A 197 1.38 10.42 -18.80
N ALA A 198 2.47 10.70 -19.49
CA ALA A 198 2.60 11.88 -20.33
C ALA A 198 1.60 11.91 -21.51
N SER A 199 1.09 10.76 -21.93
CA SER A 199 0.12 10.64 -23.03
C SER A 199 -1.34 10.78 -22.61
N LEU A 200 -1.62 10.89 -21.32
CA LEU A 200 -2.99 11.04 -20.81
C LEU A 200 -3.58 12.40 -21.20
N GLU A 201 -4.90 12.41 -21.39
CA GLU A 201 -5.66 13.63 -21.60
C GLU A 201 -6.07 14.25 -20.26
N ARG A 202 -6.31 15.57 -20.25
CA ARG A 202 -6.91 16.28 -19.13
C ARG A 202 -8.43 16.10 -19.17
N ALA A 203 -9.00 15.57 -18.09
CA ALA A 203 -10.44 15.43 -17.91
C ALA A 203 -11.03 16.58 -17.08
N HIS A 204 -10.29 17.08 -16.08
CA HIS A 204 -10.73 18.13 -15.17
C HIS A 204 -9.57 19.07 -14.80
N PRO A 205 -9.83 20.29 -14.31
CA PRO A 205 -8.79 21.10 -13.69
C PRO A 205 -8.14 20.36 -12.52
N PRO A 206 -6.81 20.50 -12.31
CA PRO A 206 -6.15 19.93 -11.13
C PRO A 206 -6.80 20.44 -9.84
N GLY A 207 -6.99 19.53 -8.88
CA GLY A 207 -7.64 19.83 -7.60
C GLY A 207 -9.18 19.88 -7.62
N ALA A 208 -9.81 19.74 -8.78
CA ALA A 208 -11.28 19.87 -8.86
C ALA A 208 -12.04 18.62 -8.38
N THR A 209 -11.50 17.43 -8.66
CA THR A 209 -12.17 16.15 -8.34
C THR A 209 -11.16 15.09 -7.94
N VAL A 210 -11.55 14.19 -7.03
CA VAL A 210 -10.78 12.99 -6.72
C VAL A 210 -11.04 11.91 -7.78
N ARG A 211 -9.95 11.33 -8.29
CA ARG A 211 -10.00 10.15 -9.16
C ARG A 211 -8.83 9.24 -8.81
N TYR A 212 -9.13 8.07 -8.28
CA TYR A 212 -8.09 7.10 -7.96
C TYR A 212 -7.25 6.78 -9.21
N ASN A 213 -5.92 6.96 -9.10
CA ASN A 213 -4.99 6.83 -10.20
C ASN A 213 -3.66 6.23 -9.70
N SER A 214 -3.41 4.96 -10.05
CA SER A 214 -2.16 4.29 -9.67
C SER A 214 -0.92 4.90 -10.34
N GLY A 215 -1.06 5.45 -11.53
CA GLY A 215 0.01 6.14 -12.24
C GLY A 215 0.42 7.47 -11.58
N ASP A 216 -0.53 8.20 -10.98
CA ASP A 216 -0.21 9.42 -10.23
C ASP A 216 0.80 9.12 -9.10
N THR A 217 0.61 8.03 -8.37
CA THR A 217 1.53 7.70 -7.27
C THR A 217 2.88 7.15 -7.77
N TYR A 218 2.93 6.54 -8.97
CA TYR A 218 4.21 6.28 -9.63
C TYR A 218 4.95 7.60 -9.90
N LEU A 219 4.27 8.61 -10.45
CA LEU A 219 4.88 9.92 -10.70
C LEU A 219 5.33 10.60 -9.40
N LEU A 220 4.57 10.44 -8.31
CA LEU A 220 4.95 10.93 -6.99
C LEU A 220 6.25 10.29 -6.51
N GLY A 221 6.39 8.96 -6.64
CA GLY A 221 7.62 8.23 -6.32
C GLY A 221 8.80 8.66 -7.19
N ALA A 222 8.58 8.86 -8.49
CA ALA A 222 9.60 9.35 -9.41
C ALA A 222 10.04 10.79 -9.09
N ALA A 223 9.09 11.67 -8.77
CA ALA A 223 9.40 13.04 -8.32
C ALA A 223 10.20 13.04 -7.02
N LEU A 224 9.83 12.17 -6.08
CA LEU A 224 10.54 12.00 -4.81
C LEU A 224 11.99 11.54 -5.04
N THR A 225 12.22 10.51 -5.89
CA THR A 225 13.56 10.06 -6.29
C THR A 225 14.41 11.23 -6.82
N LYS A 226 13.82 12.10 -7.66
CA LYS A 226 14.52 13.29 -8.18
C LYS A 226 14.78 14.34 -7.11
N ALA A 227 13.84 14.55 -6.19
CA ALA A 227 13.97 15.53 -5.12
C ALA A 227 15.08 15.16 -4.13
N VAL A 228 15.15 13.89 -3.71
CA VAL A 228 16.11 13.40 -2.71
C VAL A 228 17.44 12.94 -3.32
N GLY A 229 17.53 12.78 -4.65
CA GLY A 229 18.76 12.41 -5.34
C GLY A 229 19.23 10.96 -5.13
N MET A 230 18.34 10.08 -4.64
CA MET A 230 18.64 8.66 -4.43
C MET A 230 17.44 7.77 -4.78
N PRO A 231 17.65 6.45 -5.01
CA PRO A 231 16.56 5.50 -5.19
C PRO A 231 15.53 5.53 -4.06
N LEU A 232 14.25 5.33 -4.40
CA LEU A 232 13.16 5.34 -3.42
C LEU A 232 13.34 4.24 -2.36
N ALA A 233 13.88 3.07 -2.74
CA ALA A 233 14.17 1.98 -1.82
C ALA A 233 15.25 2.35 -0.80
N ASP A 234 16.30 3.05 -1.21
CA ASP A 234 17.37 3.50 -0.32
C ASP A 234 16.85 4.58 0.64
N TYR A 235 16.03 5.50 0.11
CA TYR A 235 15.40 6.53 0.95
C TYR A 235 14.42 5.94 1.97
N MET A 236 13.60 4.96 1.57
CA MET A 236 12.73 4.22 2.48
C MET A 236 13.55 3.47 3.55
N SER A 237 14.66 2.87 3.15
CA SER A 237 15.60 2.20 4.06
C SER A 237 16.12 3.17 5.13
N GLU A 238 16.64 4.33 4.71
CA GLU A 238 17.23 5.33 5.60
C GLU A 238 16.19 5.96 6.54
N LYS A 239 15.01 6.29 6.02
CA LYS A 239 14.01 7.06 6.78
C LYS A 239 13.10 6.20 7.64
N VAL A 240 12.75 5.01 7.18
CA VAL A 240 11.72 4.19 7.85
C VAL A 240 12.23 2.82 8.27
N TRP A 241 12.87 2.06 7.34
CA TRP A 241 13.20 0.67 7.59
C TRP A 241 14.24 0.49 8.70
N GLN A 242 15.37 1.17 8.58
CA GLN A 242 16.47 1.07 9.56
C GLN A 242 16.08 1.68 10.92
N PRO A 243 15.62 2.95 11.02
CA PRO A 243 15.26 3.52 12.31
C PRO A 243 14.00 2.89 12.90
N GLY A 244 13.10 2.36 12.07
CA GLY A 244 11.92 1.60 12.48
C GLY A 244 12.24 0.24 13.06
N GLY A 245 13.46 -0.29 12.83
CA GLY A 245 13.85 -1.62 13.25
C GLY A 245 13.00 -2.69 12.58
N MET A 246 12.78 -2.54 11.25
CA MET A 246 12.07 -3.54 10.48
C MET A 246 12.75 -4.91 10.56
N GLU A 247 11.95 -5.96 10.57
CA GLU A 247 12.41 -7.32 10.84
C GLU A 247 13.13 -7.94 9.65
N CYS A 248 12.61 -7.66 8.46
CA CYS A 248 13.14 -8.19 7.21
C CYS A 248 13.41 -7.08 6.18
N ASP A 249 14.27 -7.41 5.21
CA ASP A 249 14.38 -6.58 4.01
C ASP A 249 13.04 -6.57 3.27
N GLY A 250 12.57 -5.38 2.89
CA GLY A 250 11.47 -5.20 1.97
C GLY A 250 11.94 -5.07 0.52
N PHE A 251 11.03 -4.77 -0.39
CA PHE A 251 11.38 -4.41 -1.76
C PHE A 251 10.34 -3.47 -2.39
N TYR A 252 10.77 -2.68 -3.37
CA TYR A 252 9.91 -2.06 -4.37
C TYR A 252 10.05 -2.82 -5.68
N THR A 253 8.96 -3.01 -6.43
CA THR A 253 9.07 -3.37 -7.84
C THR A 253 9.56 -2.17 -8.66
N LEU A 254 10.19 -2.46 -9.80
CA LEU A 254 10.71 -1.46 -10.72
C LEU A 254 9.91 -1.49 -12.03
N GLU A 255 9.93 -0.38 -12.77
CA GLU A 255 9.35 -0.34 -14.11
C GLU A 255 10.14 -1.19 -15.13
N SER A 256 11.47 -1.33 -14.91
CA SER A 256 12.39 -2.10 -15.73
C SER A 256 13.63 -2.46 -14.92
N GLU A 257 14.53 -3.27 -15.44
CA GLU A 257 15.79 -3.59 -14.76
C GLU A 257 16.60 -2.31 -14.48
N GLY A 258 16.88 -2.05 -13.20
CA GLY A 258 17.57 -0.84 -12.74
C GLY A 258 16.78 0.46 -12.89
N GLY A 259 15.52 0.38 -13.30
CA GLY A 259 14.65 1.53 -13.54
C GLY A 259 14.07 2.17 -12.27
N GLN A 260 13.05 3.01 -12.46
CA GLN A 260 12.35 3.71 -11.39
C GLN A 260 11.50 2.74 -10.57
N GLU A 261 11.51 2.92 -9.25
CA GLU A 261 10.62 2.20 -8.33
C GLU A 261 9.17 2.60 -8.52
N ILE A 262 8.30 1.60 -8.34
CA ILE A 262 6.86 1.76 -8.43
C ILE A 262 6.30 2.15 -7.06
N GLY A 263 6.21 3.45 -6.81
CA GLY A 263 5.65 3.98 -5.56
C GLY A 263 4.13 3.79 -5.39
N GLY A 264 3.44 3.31 -6.41
CA GLY A 264 1.98 3.20 -6.44
C GLY A 264 1.42 1.78 -6.36
N SER A 265 2.25 0.75 -6.47
CA SER A 265 1.79 -0.65 -6.38
C SER A 265 2.95 -1.60 -6.12
N ARG A 266 2.65 -2.79 -5.60
CA ARG A 266 3.54 -3.96 -5.57
C ARG A 266 4.92 -3.74 -4.94
N ALA A 267 5.01 -3.14 -3.78
CA ALA A 267 6.12 -3.35 -2.87
C ALA A 267 5.89 -4.67 -2.09
N GLY A 268 6.82 -5.09 -1.26
CA GLY A 268 6.62 -6.27 -0.43
C GLY A 268 7.36 -6.19 0.89
N MET A 269 6.72 -6.71 1.95
CA MET A 269 7.27 -6.80 3.29
C MET A 269 6.59 -7.92 4.09
N VAL A 270 7.16 -8.30 5.22
CA VAL A 270 6.57 -9.30 6.12
C VAL A 270 5.43 -8.70 6.96
N LEU A 271 4.50 -9.53 7.45
CA LEU A 271 3.31 -9.09 8.20
C LEU A 271 3.65 -8.13 9.35
N ARG A 272 4.67 -8.44 10.15
CA ARG A 272 5.08 -7.60 11.28
C ARG A 272 5.61 -6.24 10.84
N ASP A 273 6.19 -6.13 9.64
CA ASP A 273 6.70 -4.86 9.13
C ASP A 273 5.58 -3.98 8.57
N PHE A 274 4.46 -4.55 8.08
CA PHE A 274 3.22 -3.79 7.90
C PHE A 274 2.76 -3.16 9.21
N GLY A 275 2.81 -3.91 10.31
CA GLY A 275 2.48 -3.41 11.65
C GLY A 275 3.44 -2.31 12.11
N ARG A 276 4.76 -2.47 11.94
CA ARG A 276 5.76 -1.44 12.29
C ARG A 276 5.59 -0.16 11.48
N PHE A 277 5.24 -0.29 10.19
CA PHE A 277 4.89 0.87 9.40
C PHE A 277 3.63 1.57 9.95
N GLY A 278 2.61 0.81 10.35
CA GLY A 278 1.44 1.35 11.05
C GLY A 278 1.81 2.10 12.33
N LEU A 279 2.70 1.54 13.15
CA LEU A 279 3.21 2.20 14.36
C LEU A 279 4.01 3.48 14.04
N PHE A 280 4.79 3.50 12.97
CA PHE A 280 5.48 4.71 12.52
C PHE A 280 4.50 5.86 12.26
N VAL A 281 3.38 5.57 11.58
CA VAL A 281 2.35 6.57 11.31
C VAL A 281 1.57 6.92 12.58
N LEU A 282 1.20 5.92 13.40
CA LEU A 282 0.52 6.13 14.67
C LEU A 282 1.31 7.06 15.61
N ASN A 283 2.64 6.94 15.61
CA ASN A 283 3.57 7.77 16.39
C ASN A 283 3.96 9.08 15.68
N ASP A 284 3.11 9.61 14.81
CA ASP A 284 3.29 10.89 14.13
C ASP A 284 4.66 11.01 13.42
N GLY A 285 5.08 9.92 12.76
CA GLY A 285 6.35 9.89 12.02
C GLY A 285 7.60 9.89 12.88
N VAL A 286 7.50 9.56 14.16
CA VAL A 286 8.65 9.38 15.04
C VAL A 286 8.99 7.89 15.11
N THR A 287 10.23 7.54 14.82
CA THR A 287 10.72 6.16 14.91
C THR A 287 12.21 6.14 15.26
N GLY A 288 12.67 5.15 16.04
CA GLY A 288 14.04 5.07 16.49
C GLY A 288 14.52 6.28 17.32
N GLY A 289 13.60 6.98 17.99
CA GLY A 289 13.89 8.23 18.69
C GLY A 289 14.12 9.44 17.77
N ARG A 290 13.88 9.29 16.46
CA ARG A 290 14.06 10.34 15.45
C ARG A 290 12.71 10.75 14.86
N ARG A 291 12.48 12.05 14.70
CA ARG A 291 11.38 12.59 13.90
C ARG A 291 11.75 12.53 12.43
N VAL A 292 10.99 11.76 11.67
CA VAL A 292 11.18 11.56 10.23
C VAL A 292 10.21 12.44 9.42
N LEU A 293 9.00 12.65 9.95
CA LEU A 293 7.98 13.50 9.31
C LEU A 293 7.91 14.86 10.00
N PRO A 294 7.54 15.93 9.28
CA PRO A 294 7.23 17.21 9.93
C PRO A 294 6.11 17.00 10.97
N GLU A 295 6.17 17.77 12.05
CA GLU A 295 5.05 17.83 13.00
C GLU A 295 3.75 18.19 12.28
N GLY A 296 2.66 17.46 12.57
CA GLY A 296 1.37 17.64 11.93
C GLY A 296 1.24 17.04 10.53
N TRP A 297 2.27 16.37 9.98
CA TRP A 297 2.15 15.75 8.65
C TRP A 297 1.10 14.63 8.62
N VAL A 298 1.08 13.77 9.64
CA VAL A 298 0.09 12.68 9.73
C VAL A 298 -1.31 13.26 9.91
N GLU A 299 -1.47 14.33 10.67
CA GLU A 299 -2.76 15.04 10.81
C GLU A 299 -3.22 15.62 9.47
N ALA A 300 -2.32 16.29 8.73
CA ALA A 300 -2.61 16.80 7.40
C ALA A 300 -2.99 15.67 6.42
N ALA A 301 -2.30 14.52 6.49
CA ALA A 301 -2.60 13.35 5.67
C ALA A 301 -3.94 12.70 6.03
N ALA A 302 -4.37 12.79 7.31
CA ALA A 302 -5.66 12.32 7.82
C ALA A 302 -6.77 13.38 7.71
N THR A 303 -6.47 14.57 7.20
CA THR A 303 -7.50 15.59 6.96
C THR A 303 -8.24 15.28 5.66
N PRO A 304 -9.59 15.19 5.68
CA PRO A 304 -10.39 14.95 4.49
C PRO A 304 -10.16 16.01 3.41
N ALA A 305 -9.56 15.60 2.28
CA ALA A 305 -9.41 16.48 1.11
C ALA A 305 -10.61 16.37 0.16
N PHE A 306 -11.10 15.14 -0.03
CA PHE A 306 -12.24 14.86 -0.90
C PHE A 306 -13.14 13.78 -0.28
N LYS A 307 -14.45 13.93 -0.51
CA LYS A 307 -15.43 12.88 -0.26
C LYS A 307 -15.29 11.80 -1.34
N VAL A 308 -15.27 10.53 -0.93
CA VAL A 308 -15.24 9.40 -1.87
C VAL A 308 -16.67 9.06 -2.26
N PRO A 309 -17.07 9.21 -3.54
CA PRO A 309 -18.38 8.79 -3.98
C PRO A 309 -18.44 7.26 -4.00
N ALA A 310 -19.51 6.69 -3.48
CA ALA A 310 -19.83 5.26 -3.55
C ALA A 310 -18.65 4.32 -3.21
N SER A 311 -18.03 4.52 -2.02
CA SER A 311 -17.00 3.60 -1.54
C SER A 311 -17.55 2.17 -1.42
N PRO A 312 -16.84 1.14 -1.93
CA PRO A 312 -17.22 -0.25 -1.74
C PRO A 312 -16.97 -0.74 -0.31
N VAL A 313 -16.39 0.08 0.56
CA VAL A 313 -16.08 -0.24 1.96
C VAL A 313 -16.86 0.71 2.87
N ILE A 314 -17.69 0.13 3.74
CA ILE A 314 -18.72 0.87 4.50
C ILE A 314 -18.18 1.90 5.49
N ASP A 315 -16.92 1.78 5.92
CA ASP A 315 -16.30 2.69 6.88
C ASP A 315 -15.45 3.80 6.22
N ILE A 316 -15.32 3.79 4.90
CA ILE A 316 -14.53 4.78 4.16
C ILE A 316 -15.45 5.82 3.51
N THR A 317 -15.22 7.08 3.82
CA THR A 317 -16.04 8.21 3.34
C THR A 317 -15.24 9.30 2.64
N HIS A 318 -13.94 9.41 2.93
CA HIS A 318 -13.09 10.47 2.42
C HIS A 318 -11.71 9.96 2.01
N HIS A 319 -10.96 10.80 1.29
CA HIS A 319 -9.58 10.58 0.91
C HIS A 319 -8.72 11.79 1.32
N GLY A 320 -7.54 11.51 1.89
CA GLY A 320 -6.52 12.50 2.25
C GLY A 320 -5.26 12.37 1.39
N TYR A 321 -4.06 12.48 1.98
CA TYR A 321 -2.80 12.30 1.24
C TYR A 321 -2.51 10.83 1.01
N SER A 322 -3.12 10.25 -0.03
CA SER A 322 -3.05 8.81 -0.37
C SER A 322 -3.49 7.88 0.78
N TRP A 323 -4.35 8.37 1.66
CA TRP A 323 -5.00 7.63 2.72
C TRP A 323 -6.51 7.66 2.56
N TRP A 324 -7.14 6.53 2.85
CA TRP A 324 -8.58 6.39 2.93
C TRP A 324 -9.03 6.69 4.35
N LEU A 325 -10.04 7.53 4.48
CA LEU A 325 -10.46 8.08 5.76
C LEU A 325 -11.90 7.71 6.08
N GLY A 326 -12.13 7.30 7.29
CA GLY A 326 -13.44 6.92 7.82
C GLY A 326 -13.68 7.44 9.22
N ASP A 327 -14.67 6.87 9.91
CA ASP A 327 -15.00 7.25 11.28
C ASP A 327 -13.91 6.80 12.27
N GLY A 328 -13.04 7.73 12.60
CA GLY A 328 -11.91 7.50 13.50
C GLY A 328 -10.77 6.66 12.93
N VAL A 329 -10.82 6.28 11.66
CA VAL A 329 -9.81 5.44 11.01
C VAL A 329 -9.09 6.16 9.87
N MET A 330 -7.79 5.91 9.78
CA MET A 330 -6.93 6.22 8.66
C MET A 330 -6.43 4.90 8.08
N SER A 331 -6.82 4.58 6.84
CA SER A 331 -6.59 3.26 6.24
C SER A 331 -5.72 3.34 4.99
N ALA A 332 -4.70 2.49 4.91
CA ALA A 332 -4.02 2.17 3.66
C ALA A 332 -4.69 0.93 3.06
N LEU A 333 -5.27 1.06 1.87
CA LEU A 333 -6.00 -0.03 1.21
C LEU A 333 -5.28 -0.51 -0.04
N GLY A 334 -5.29 -1.83 -0.26
CA GLY A 334 -4.72 -2.47 -1.44
C GLY A 334 -5.68 -3.47 -2.08
N HIS A 335 -5.42 -3.74 -3.35
CA HIS A 335 -6.13 -4.76 -4.12
C HIS A 335 -6.13 -6.11 -3.37
N SER A 336 -7.20 -6.91 -3.53
CA SER A 336 -7.34 -8.24 -2.93
C SER A 336 -7.27 -8.29 -1.40
N GLY A 337 -7.59 -7.19 -0.69
CA GLY A 337 -7.79 -7.21 0.76
C GLY A 337 -6.58 -6.83 1.61
N GLN A 338 -5.57 -6.17 1.03
CA GLN A 338 -4.48 -5.60 1.83
C GLN A 338 -4.99 -4.38 2.58
N ARG A 339 -4.78 -4.34 3.89
CA ARG A 339 -5.27 -3.22 4.70
C ARG A 339 -4.37 -2.98 5.91
N ILE A 340 -4.08 -1.70 6.19
CA ILE A 340 -3.48 -1.21 7.44
C ILE A 340 -4.43 -0.15 7.96
N ASP A 341 -5.08 -0.42 9.09
CA ASP A 341 -5.95 0.52 9.79
C ASP A 341 -5.25 1.12 10.99
N ILE A 342 -5.32 2.43 11.12
CA ILE A 342 -4.72 3.18 12.21
C ILE A 342 -5.80 3.96 12.93
N TYR A 343 -6.06 3.60 14.19
CA TYR A 343 -6.97 4.25 15.10
C TYR A 343 -6.18 5.05 16.13
N ARG A 344 -5.86 6.31 15.79
CA ARG A 344 -4.95 7.16 16.56
C ARG A 344 -5.43 7.42 18.00
N LYS A 345 -6.74 7.54 18.20
CA LYS A 345 -7.34 7.77 19.55
C LYS A 345 -7.29 6.54 20.44
N GLU A 346 -7.21 5.37 19.85
CA GLU A 346 -7.25 4.08 20.54
C GLU A 346 -5.85 3.46 20.68
N ASP A 347 -4.81 4.13 20.15
CA ASP A 347 -3.44 3.60 20.09
C ASP A 347 -3.40 2.19 19.48
N LEU A 348 -4.07 2.04 18.31
CA LEU A 348 -4.36 0.75 17.70
C LEU A 348 -3.96 0.72 16.22
N VAL A 349 -3.26 -0.32 15.83
CA VAL A 349 -2.98 -0.70 14.44
C VAL A 349 -3.56 -2.08 14.17
N VAL A 350 -4.35 -2.21 13.10
CA VAL A 350 -4.87 -3.47 12.60
C VAL A 350 -4.37 -3.70 11.19
N VAL A 351 -3.73 -4.82 10.94
CA VAL A 351 -3.28 -5.24 9.62
C VAL A 351 -4.03 -6.50 9.20
N THR A 352 -4.60 -6.48 8.00
CA THR A 352 -5.11 -7.68 7.33
C THR A 352 -4.48 -7.79 5.96
N LEU A 353 -3.99 -8.97 5.63
CA LEU A 353 -3.46 -9.32 4.33
C LEU A 353 -4.35 -10.38 3.72
N GLY A 354 -4.83 -10.15 2.50
CA GLY A 354 -5.82 -11.00 1.85
C GLY A 354 -5.43 -11.42 0.44
N ALA A 355 -6.12 -12.45 -0.02
CA ALA A 355 -6.11 -12.93 -1.40
C ALA A 355 -7.55 -12.97 -1.94
N PHE A 356 -8.29 -11.85 -1.83
CA PHE A 356 -9.69 -11.77 -2.26
C PHE A 356 -9.81 -12.07 -3.75
N PRO A 357 -10.75 -12.95 -4.13
CA PRO A 357 -10.96 -13.28 -5.53
C PRO A 357 -11.56 -12.12 -6.34
N GLU A 358 -12.26 -11.18 -5.68
CA GLU A 358 -12.89 -10.06 -6.35
C GLU A 358 -11.92 -8.91 -6.58
N PRO A 359 -11.90 -8.29 -7.78
CA PRO A 359 -11.18 -7.04 -8.02
C PRO A 359 -11.60 -5.93 -7.05
N ALA A 360 -10.69 -5.00 -6.75
CA ALA A 360 -10.90 -3.95 -5.74
C ALA A 360 -12.17 -3.10 -5.94
N TYR A 361 -12.58 -2.88 -7.18
CA TYR A 361 -13.74 -2.05 -7.55
C TYR A 361 -14.89 -2.82 -8.18
N ALA A 362 -14.81 -4.14 -8.33
CA ALA A 362 -15.97 -4.92 -8.73
C ALA A 362 -17.04 -4.83 -7.63
N PRO A 363 -18.32 -4.79 -7.99
CA PRO A 363 -19.38 -4.96 -7.02
C PRO A 363 -19.11 -6.25 -6.21
N PRO A 364 -19.23 -6.21 -4.87
CA PRO A 364 -19.13 -7.44 -4.10
C PRO A 364 -20.24 -8.38 -4.56
N GLY A 365 -19.90 -9.66 -4.66
CA GLY A 365 -20.89 -10.72 -4.81
C GLY A 365 -21.75 -10.86 -3.53
N ASP A 366 -22.40 -12.01 -3.37
CA ASP A 366 -23.24 -12.31 -2.19
C ASP A 366 -22.44 -12.20 -0.87
N HIS A 367 -21.12 -12.40 -0.93
CA HIS A 367 -20.21 -12.30 0.20
C HIS A 367 -19.30 -11.06 0.08
N ASN A 368 -19.59 -10.02 0.83
CA ASN A 368 -18.79 -8.80 0.85
C ASN A 368 -17.62 -8.88 1.87
N ARG A 369 -16.48 -9.42 1.44
CA ARG A 369 -15.27 -9.60 2.26
C ARG A 369 -14.73 -8.29 2.83
N ARG A 370 -14.82 -7.19 2.09
CA ARG A 370 -14.34 -5.88 2.58
C ARG A 370 -15.13 -5.42 3.80
N ASN A 371 -16.45 -5.62 3.78
CA ASN A 371 -17.31 -5.25 4.90
C ASN A 371 -17.16 -6.23 6.06
N GLU A 372 -16.84 -7.51 5.82
CA GLU A 372 -16.51 -8.45 6.90
C GLU A 372 -15.19 -8.08 7.59
N VAL A 373 -14.18 -7.59 6.87
CA VAL A 373 -12.96 -7.04 7.50
C VAL A 373 -13.31 -5.87 8.42
N VAL A 374 -14.23 -4.99 8.02
CA VAL A 374 -14.68 -3.89 8.88
C VAL A 374 -15.42 -4.43 10.11
N ALA A 375 -16.29 -5.43 9.95
CA ALA A 375 -16.98 -6.07 11.07
C ALA A 375 -15.98 -6.72 12.05
N PHE A 376 -14.98 -7.42 11.53
CA PHE A 376 -13.90 -7.99 12.33
C PHE A 376 -13.11 -6.89 13.07
N THR A 377 -12.72 -5.81 12.40
CA THR A 377 -11.99 -4.70 13.04
C THR A 377 -12.82 -4.03 14.14
N ARG A 378 -14.14 -3.91 13.95
CA ARG A 378 -15.05 -3.43 15.01
C ARG A 378 -15.08 -4.37 16.22
N ALA A 379 -15.05 -5.69 15.99
CA ALA A 379 -14.96 -6.67 17.06
C ALA A 379 -13.61 -6.62 17.79
N VAL A 380 -12.50 -6.41 17.08
CA VAL A 380 -11.18 -6.15 17.67
C VAL A 380 -11.24 -4.94 18.61
N ARG A 381 -11.81 -3.82 18.15
CA ARG A 381 -11.95 -2.60 18.97
C ARG A 381 -12.84 -2.84 20.21
N ALA A 382 -13.92 -3.58 20.05
CA ALA A 382 -14.80 -3.94 21.18
C ALA A 382 -14.12 -4.84 22.21
N ALA A 383 -13.22 -5.74 21.77
CA ALA A 383 -12.46 -6.62 22.67
C ALA A 383 -11.34 -5.89 23.44
N LEU A 384 -10.97 -4.66 23.01
CA LEU A 384 -9.93 -3.83 23.62
C LEU A 384 -10.48 -2.67 24.47
N ALA A 385 -11.80 -2.42 24.39
CA ALA A 385 -12.48 -1.38 25.17
C ALA A 385 -12.68 -1.81 26.63
#